data_36763851dbc8f8d9c1c162095a14ae1b
#
_entry.id   36763851dbc8f8d9c1c162095a14ae1b
#
_cell.length_a   1.000
_cell.length_b   1.000
_cell.length_c   1.000
_cell.angle_alpha   90.00
_cell.angle_beta   90.00
_cell.angle_gamma   90.00
#
_symmetry.space_group_name_H-M   'P 1'
#
loop_
_entity.id
_entity.type
_entity.pdbx_description
1 polymer ?
#
loop_
_entity_poly.entity_id
_entity_poly.type
_entity_poly.pdbx_seq_one_letter_code
_entity_poly.pdbx_strand_id
1 'polypeptide(L)'
;MGAIILGEGTDIISIEGVESLSGCEFSVMADRVEVATYLTAVAMTGGKVKIQSSDARSFASVIDKLKKTGAKLVTGDDWISIGMQLERPLSVSLTTGPYPSFPTDMQAQFVALNAIARGNSTVTETIFENRFMHVQEIARMGGQISLKGNTAFIQGTKTLVGAPVMATDLRASASLVLAGLVASGDTTIDRIYHIDRGYERIEEKLKLLGADIERIS
;
A
#
# COMPACT_ATOMS: atom_id res chain seq x y z
N MET A 1 23.87 -0.26 21.14
CA MET A 1 24.63 -1.51 21.09
C MET A 1 26.13 -1.28 20.97
N GLY A 2 26.60 -0.06 20.73
CA GLY A 2 28.00 0.32 20.58
C GLY A 2 28.55 0.25 19.15
N ALA A 3 27.70 -0.01 18.14
CA ALA A 3 28.12 0.09 16.75
C ALA A 3 28.43 1.56 16.37
N ILE A 4 29.47 1.76 15.58
CA ILE A 4 29.84 3.08 15.03
C ILE A 4 29.36 3.11 13.58
N ILE A 5 28.34 3.91 13.33
CA ILE A 5 27.69 4.00 12.01
C ILE A 5 27.61 5.48 11.63
N LEU A 6 28.00 5.79 10.40
CA LEU A 6 27.97 7.14 9.83
C LEU A 6 27.25 7.12 8.51
N GLY A 7 26.55 8.22 8.17
CA GLY A 7 25.84 8.38 6.91
C GLY A 7 24.43 7.78 6.90
N GLU A 8 23.79 7.60 8.05
CA GLU A 8 22.40 7.16 8.15
C GLU A 8 21.48 8.15 7.42
N GLY A 9 20.56 7.63 6.60
CA GLY A 9 19.66 8.43 5.77
C GLY A 9 20.29 9.00 4.49
N THR A 10 21.54 8.65 4.20
CA THR A 10 22.20 8.96 2.92
C THR A 10 22.33 7.69 2.05
N ASP A 11 22.85 7.84 0.83
CA ASP A 11 23.13 6.73 -0.09
C ASP A 11 24.45 5.98 0.21
N ILE A 12 25.22 6.46 1.20
CA ILE A 12 26.46 5.82 1.65
C ILE A 12 26.40 5.63 3.16
N ILE A 13 26.53 4.39 3.61
CA ILE A 13 26.63 4.04 5.03
C ILE A 13 28.03 3.48 5.28
N SER A 14 28.77 4.11 6.20
CA SER A 14 30.04 3.63 6.68
C SER A 14 29.89 3.00 8.06
N ILE A 15 30.38 1.79 8.23
CA ILE A 15 30.33 1.06 9.49
C ILE A 15 31.77 0.76 9.92
N GLU A 16 32.18 1.29 11.08
CA GLU A 16 33.43 0.94 11.70
C GLU A 16 33.24 -0.32 12.54
N GLY A 17 34.08 -1.33 12.29
CA GLY A 17 34.02 -2.59 13.02
C GLY A 17 34.43 -2.38 14.48
N VAL A 18 33.71 -3.01 15.41
CA VAL A 18 34.01 -3.02 16.83
C VAL A 18 34.26 -4.45 17.32
N GLU A 19 35.02 -4.62 18.40
CA GLU A 19 35.34 -5.95 18.92
C GLU A 19 34.13 -6.72 19.44
N SER A 20 33.12 -6.00 19.99
CA SER A 20 31.87 -6.60 20.48
C SER A 20 30.72 -5.60 20.47
N LEU A 21 29.51 -6.13 20.41
CA LEU A 21 28.28 -5.37 20.58
C LEU A 21 27.61 -5.76 21.90
N SER A 22 27.04 -4.79 22.61
CA SER A 22 26.26 -5.01 23.83
C SER A 22 24.75 -5.10 23.53
N GLY A 23 23.99 -5.63 24.48
CA GLY A 23 22.52 -5.59 24.41
C GLY A 23 21.98 -4.16 24.52
N CYS A 24 20.77 -3.93 24.02
CA CYS A 24 20.06 -2.67 24.21
C CYS A 24 18.55 -2.92 24.26
N GLU A 25 17.80 -1.95 24.82
CA GLU A 25 16.37 -1.86 24.70
C GLU A 25 16.03 -0.93 23.53
N PHE A 26 15.12 -1.36 22.66
CA PHE A 26 14.70 -0.59 21.50
C PHE A 26 13.24 -0.87 21.18
N SER A 27 12.46 0.21 20.98
CA SER A 27 11.08 0.10 20.49
C SER A 27 11.08 0.08 18.97
N VAL A 28 10.57 -1.00 18.39
CA VAL A 28 10.44 -1.13 16.93
C VAL A 28 9.47 -0.09 16.40
N MET A 29 9.85 0.59 15.31
CA MET A 29 8.97 1.56 14.67
C MET A 29 7.78 0.88 14.00
N ALA A 30 6.68 1.62 13.80
CA ALA A 30 5.52 1.14 13.06
C ALA A 30 5.89 0.78 11.61
N ASP A 31 5.23 -0.26 11.08
CA ASP A 31 5.37 -0.61 9.66
C ASP A 31 4.69 0.45 8.78
N ARG A 32 5.51 1.26 8.13
CA ARG A 32 5.03 2.31 7.22
C ARG A 32 4.20 1.78 6.06
N VAL A 33 4.45 0.54 5.61
CA VAL A 33 3.72 -0.05 4.49
C VAL A 33 2.35 -0.53 4.94
N GLU A 34 2.25 -1.14 6.12
CA GLU A 34 0.96 -1.48 6.72
C GLU A 34 0.12 -0.20 6.93
N VAL A 35 0.69 0.82 7.55
CA VAL A 35 0.02 2.12 7.74
C VAL A 35 -0.48 2.69 6.40
N ALA A 36 0.39 2.76 5.39
CA ALA A 36 0.04 3.30 4.07
C ALA A 36 -1.04 2.47 3.36
N THR A 37 -1.09 1.16 3.59
CA THR A 37 -2.14 0.28 3.07
C THR A 37 -3.50 0.63 3.66
N TYR A 38 -3.61 0.85 4.97
CA TYR A 38 -4.87 1.32 5.58
C TYR A 38 -5.27 2.73 5.13
N LEU A 39 -4.30 3.65 4.96
CA LEU A 39 -4.59 4.96 4.39
C LEU A 39 -5.13 4.85 2.96
N THR A 40 -4.58 3.94 2.15
CA THR A 40 -5.05 3.67 0.79
C THR A 40 -6.45 3.05 0.81
N ALA A 41 -6.74 2.13 1.75
CA ALA A 41 -8.08 1.58 1.95
C ALA A 41 -9.12 2.70 2.14
N VAL A 42 -8.86 3.65 3.04
CA VAL A 42 -9.75 4.81 3.28
C VAL A 42 -9.89 5.69 2.05
N ALA A 43 -8.80 5.92 1.30
CA ALA A 43 -8.87 6.68 0.05
C ALA A 43 -9.77 6.01 -1.01
N MET A 44 -9.89 4.67 -0.97
CA MET A 44 -10.74 3.89 -1.89
C MET A 44 -12.19 3.77 -1.42
N THR A 45 -12.41 3.53 -0.12
CA THR A 45 -13.73 3.22 0.45
C THR A 45 -14.47 4.42 1.01
N GLY A 46 -13.77 5.55 1.22
CA GLY A 46 -14.31 6.70 1.92
C GLY A 46 -14.18 6.61 3.45
N GLY A 47 -14.80 7.57 4.14
CA GLY A 47 -14.76 7.62 5.61
C GLY A 47 -13.56 8.36 6.19
N LYS A 48 -13.25 8.09 7.47
CA LYS A 48 -12.16 8.76 8.21
C LYS A 48 -11.52 7.80 9.21
N VAL A 49 -10.20 7.75 9.21
CA VAL A 49 -9.39 6.96 10.16
C VAL A 49 -8.26 7.81 10.74
N LYS A 50 -7.90 7.54 11.99
CA LYS A 50 -6.70 8.04 12.64
C LYS A 50 -5.83 6.86 13.06
N ILE A 51 -4.57 6.83 12.63
CA ILE A 51 -3.57 5.82 12.97
C ILE A 51 -2.58 6.45 13.93
N GLN A 52 -2.36 5.81 15.06
CA GLN A 52 -1.39 6.22 16.08
C GLN A 52 -0.04 5.51 15.88
N SER A 53 0.98 5.96 16.61
CA SER A 53 2.33 5.39 16.58
C SER A 53 2.94 5.33 15.17
N SER A 54 2.71 6.39 14.36
CA SER A 54 3.08 6.42 12.95
C SER A 54 3.76 7.74 12.59
N ASP A 55 4.99 7.66 12.10
CA ASP A 55 5.75 8.82 11.61
C ASP A 55 5.55 9.02 10.11
N ALA A 56 4.83 10.06 9.75
CA ALA A 56 4.53 10.43 8.37
C ALA A 56 5.78 10.73 7.51
N ARG A 57 6.88 11.14 8.13
CA ARG A 57 8.13 11.47 7.43
C ARG A 57 8.75 10.26 6.76
N SER A 58 8.55 9.06 7.33
CA SER A 58 9.12 7.82 6.81
C SER A 58 8.55 7.37 5.46
N PHE A 59 7.41 7.96 5.01
CA PHE A 59 6.76 7.66 3.72
C PHE A 59 6.05 8.88 3.10
N ALA A 60 6.69 10.04 3.19
CA ALA A 60 6.16 11.32 2.71
C ALA A 60 5.71 11.28 1.24
N SER A 61 6.44 10.57 0.37
CA SER A 61 6.09 10.41 -1.05
C SER A 61 4.73 9.72 -1.27
N VAL A 62 4.36 8.76 -0.41
CA VAL A 62 3.06 8.10 -0.44
C VAL A 62 1.97 9.04 0.04
N ILE A 63 2.21 9.77 1.13
CA ILE A 63 1.28 10.78 1.65
C ILE A 63 0.96 11.84 0.59
N ASP A 64 1.97 12.31 -0.14
CA ASP A 64 1.78 13.29 -1.20
C ASP A 64 0.93 12.74 -2.36
N LYS A 65 1.11 11.48 -2.71
CA LYS A 65 0.26 10.83 -3.72
C LYS A 65 -1.17 10.63 -3.22
N LEU A 66 -1.37 10.23 -1.96
CA LEU A 66 -2.71 10.12 -1.37
C LEU A 66 -3.43 11.48 -1.32
N LYS A 67 -2.75 12.58 -0.99
CA LYS A 67 -3.34 13.93 -1.07
C LYS A 67 -3.84 14.25 -2.49
N LYS A 68 -3.09 13.85 -3.52
CA LYS A 68 -3.47 14.06 -4.93
C LYS A 68 -4.69 13.25 -5.35
N THR A 69 -5.05 12.18 -4.64
CA THR A 69 -6.32 11.47 -4.87
C THR A 69 -7.56 12.23 -4.41
N GLY A 70 -7.39 13.36 -3.73
CA GLY A 70 -8.46 14.13 -3.09
C GLY A 70 -8.67 13.80 -1.61
N ALA A 71 -7.89 12.90 -1.04
CA ALA A 71 -7.93 12.59 0.38
C ALA A 71 -7.36 13.74 1.21
N LYS A 72 -8.00 14.03 2.35
CA LYS A 72 -7.53 15.01 3.33
C LYS A 72 -6.69 14.30 4.39
N LEU A 73 -5.39 14.59 4.43
CA LEU A 73 -4.46 14.04 5.41
C LEU A 73 -4.00 15.13 6.37
N VAL A 74 -4.00 14.79 7.66
CA VAL A 74 -3.42 15.59 8.74
C VAL A 74 -2.44 14.71 9.50
N THR A 75 -1.27 15.23 9.78
CA THR A 75 -0.19 14.51 10.45
C THR A 75 0.18 15.21 11.76
N GLY A 76 0.45 14.46 12.80
CA GLY A 76 1.10 14.90 14.03
C GLY A 76 2.47 14.23 14.16
N ASP A 77 3.08 14.35 15.34
CA ASP A 77 4.42 13.80 15.57
C ASP A 77 4.45 12.27 15.50
N ASP A 78 3.39 11.60 16.00
CA ASP A 78 3.27 10.14 16.09
C ASP A 78 1.93 9.60 15.57
N TRP A 79 1.18 10.38 14.79
CA TRP A 79 -0.10 9.96 14.26
C TRP A 79 -0.38 10.55 12.88
N ILE A 80 -1.23 9.86 12.13
CA ILE A 80 -1.74 10.29 10.83
C ILE A 80 -3.25 10.11 10.82
N SER A 81 -3.97 11.12 10.32
CA SER A 81 -5.40 11.02 10.05
C SER A 81 -5.66 11.23 8.57
N ILE A 82 -6.49 10.38 8.01
CA ILE A 82 -6.98 10.49 6.63
C ILE A 82 -8.50 10.56 6.63
N GLY A 83 -9.05 11.36 5.72
CA GLY A 83 -10.47 11.38 5.42
C GLY A 83 -10.70 11.51 3.92
N MET A 84 -11.66 10.74 3.38
CA MET A 84 -12.05 10.79 1.99
C MET A 84 -13.55 11.08 1.90
N GLN A 85 -13.88 12.18 1.21
CA GLN A 85 -15.26 12.65 1.03
C GLN A 85 -15.75 12.49 -0.40
N LEU A 86 -14.83 12.25 -1.35
CA LEU A 86 -15.20 11.99 -2.73
C LEU A 86 -15.78 10.58 -2.85
N GLU A 87 -16.79 10.42 -3.68
CA GLU A 87 -17.34 9.11 -4.02
C GLU A 87 -16.29 8.17 -4.66
N ARG A 88 -15.35 8.74 -5.40
CA ARG A 88 -14.25 8.03 -6.03
C ARG A 88 -12.97 8.86 -5.95
N PRO A 89 -11.79 8.23 -5.70
CA PRO A 89 -10.52 8.94 -5.73
C PRO A 89 -10.22 9.52 -7.12
N LEU A 90 -9.38 10.53 -7.18
CA LEU A 90 -8.78 11.01 -8.42
C LEU A 90 -7.58 10.12 -8.78
N SER A 91 -7.39 9.85 -10.06
CA SER A 91 -6.28 9.05 -10.55
C SER A 91 -4.93 9.76 -10.34
N VAL A 92 -3.90 9.00 -9.97
CA VAL A 92 -2.56 9.53 -9.75
C VAL A 92 -1.52 8.66 -10.45
N SER A 93 -0.73 9.28 -11.32
CA SER A 93 0.43 8.61 -11.92
C SER A 93 1.62 8.63 -10.97
N LEU A 94 2.41 7.55 -11.00
CA LEU A 94 3.60 7.43 -10.18
C LEU A 94 4.69 6.59 -10.87
N THR A 95 5.91 6.80 -10.40
CA THR A 95 7.07 5.97 -10.75
C THR A 95 7.73 5.54 -9.44
N THR A 96 7.99 4.26 -9.26
CA THR A 96 8.71 3.75 -8.11
C THR A 96 10.19 4.14 -8.18
N GLY A 97 10.87 4.18 -7.05
CA GLY A 97 12.29 4.51 -6.99
C GLY A 97 12.87 4.26 -5.61
N PRO A 98 14.21 4.31 -5.48
CA PRO A 98 14.86 4.26 -4.18
C PRO A 98 14.39 5.39 -3.27
N TYR A 99 14.46 5.15 -1.96
CA TYR A 99 14.16 6.19 -0.97
C TYR A 99 14.97 7.48 -1.26
N PRO A 100 14.37 8.67 -1.19
CA PRO A 100 13.03 9.01 -0.71
C PRO A 100 11.92 9.01 -1.78
N SER A 101 12.13 8.45 -2.94
CA SER A 101 11.12 8.34 -4.01
C SER A 101 9.94 7.45 -3.58
N PHE A 102 8.99 7.24 -4.49
CA PHE A 102 7.82 6.41 -4.21
C PHE A 102 8.22 4.93 -4.05
N PRO A 103 7.88 4.29 -2.90
CA PRO A 103 8.34 2.94 -2.63
C PRO A 103 7.61 1.89 -3.49
N THR A 104 8.37 0.96 -4.05
CA THR A 104 7.85 -0.18 -4.81
C THR A 104 6.86 -1.03 -4.00
N ASP A 105 6.97 -1.03 -2.66
CA ASP A 105 6.06 -1.77 -1.76
C ASP A 105 4.64 -1.20 -1.69
N MET A 106 4.41 -0.01 -2.22
CA MET A 106 3.08 0.60 -2.35
C MET A 106 2.54 0.61 -3.78
N GLN A 107 3.32 0.10 -4.73
CA GLN A 107 2.96 0.08 -6.15
C GLN A 107 1.63 -0.64 -6.40
N ALA A 108 1.46 -1.86 -5.85
CA ALA A 108 0.27 -2.69 -6.08
C ALA A 108 -1.00 -2.06 -5.48
N GLN A 109 -0.92 -1.48 -4.28
CA GLN A 109 -2.05 -0.80 -3.64
C GLN A 109 -2.50 0.41 -4.46
N PHE A 110 -1.57 1.16 -5.06
CA PHE A 110 -1.92 2.28 -5.93
C PHE A 110 -2.43 1.85 -7.31
N VAL A 111 -2.05 0.67 -7.80
CA VAL A 111 -2.70 0.07 -8.98
C VAL A 111 -4.16 -0.23 -8.68
N ALA A 112 -4.47 -0.85 -7.52
CA ALA A 112 -5.84 -1.11 -7.09
C ALA A 112 -6.66 0.19 -6.92
N LEU A 113 -6.08 1.21 -6.27
CA LEU A 113 -6.71 2.53 -6.12
C LEU A 113 -7.03 3.16 -7.49
N ASN A 114 -6.05 3.16 -8.39
CA ASN A 114 -6.21 3.74 -9.72
C ASN A 114 -7.24 2.98 -10.58
N ALA A 115 -7.42 1.66 -10.34
CA ALA A 115 -8.41 0.87 -11.07
C ALA A 115 -9.85 1.36 -10.86
N ILE A 116 -10.13 2.03 -9.73
CA ILE A 116 -11.45 2.62 -9.44
C ILE A 116 -11.45 4.15 -9.49
N ALA A 117 -10.30 4.79 -9.71
CA ALA A 117 -10.18 6.25 -9.66
C ALA A 117 -10.88 6.94 -10.85
N ARG A 118 -11.16 8.24 -10.73
CA ARG A 118 -11.61 9.05 -11.87
C ARG A 118 -10.42 9.44 -12.72
N GLY A 119 -10.44 9.06 -13.99
CA GLY A 119 -9.42 9.42 -14.98
C GLY A 119 -8.47 8.27 -15.29
N ASN A 120 -7.41 8.61 -16.01
CA ASN A 120 -6.38 7.67 -16.46
C ASN A 120 -5.08 7.94 -15.69
N SER A 121 -4.29 6.91 -15.47
CA SER A 121 -3.01 7.01 -14.80
C SER A 121 -2.01 6.00 -15.33
N THR A 122 -0.75 6.24 -15.03
CA THR A 122 0.35 5.32 -15.29
C THR A 122 1.08 5.00 -14.00
N VAL A 123 1.43 3.74 -13.83
CA VAL A 123 2.28 3.26 -12.74
C VAL A 123 3.50 2.59 -13.37
N THR A 124 4.67 3.22 -13.19
CA THR A 124 5.94 2.70 -13.73
C THR A 124 6.76 2.11 -12.59
N GLU A 125 7.14 0.84 -12.73
CA GLU A 125 8.00 0.12 -11.81
C GLU A 125 9.45 0.15 -12.28
N THR A 126 10.36 0.68 -11.45
CA THR A 126 11.77 0.81 -11.81
C THR A 126 12.72 0.06 -10.86
N ILE A 127 12.17 -0.60 -9.83
CA ILE A 127 12.95 -1.33 -8.84
C ILE A 127 12.97 -2.84 -9.14
N PHE A 128 11.82 -3.40 -9.55
CA PHE A 128 11.69 -4.82 -9.87
C PHE A 128 11.18 -5.02 -11.29
N GLU A 129 11.76 -5.97 -12.01
CA GLU A 129 11.43 -6.22 -13.42
C GLU A 129 10.01 -6.80 -13.63
N ASN A 130 9.52 -7.62 -12.71
CA ASN A 130 8.25 -8.37 -12.87
C ASN A 130 7.34 -8.25 -11.64
N ARG A 131 6.90 -7.03 -11.30
CA ARG A 131 6.07 -6.80 -10.11
C ARG A 131 4.62 -6.42 -10.42
N PHE A 132 4.05 -6.94 -11.52
CA PHE A 132 2.68 -6.64 -11.96
C PHE A 132 1.76 -7.87 -11.98
N MET A 133 2.07 -8.93 -11.23
CA MET A 133 1.26 -10.16 -11.23
C MET A 133 -0.19 -9.91 -10.77
N HIS A 134 -0.41 -8.98 -9.83
CA HIS A 134 -1.73 -8.59 -9.36
C HIS A 134 -2.60 -7.91 -10.43
N VAL A 135 -2.02 -7.38 -11.49
CA VAL A 135 -2.76 -6.72 -12.57
C VAL A 135 -3.73 -7.67 -13.25
N GLN A 136 -3.34 -8.93 -13.47
CA GLN A 136 -4.20 -9.93 -14.08
C GLN A 136 -5.41 -10.26 -13.18
N GLU A 137 -5.20 -10.30 -11.87
CA GLU A 137 -6.27 -10.55 -10.91
C GLU A 137 -7.23 -9.35 -10.80
N ILE A 138 -6.71 -8.12 -10.78
CA ILE A 138 -7.55 -6.91 -10.83
C ILE A 138 -8.31 -6.81 -12.17
N ALA A 139 -7.70 -7.22 -13.29
CA ALA A 139 -8.39 -7.30 -14.58
C ALA A 139 -9.53 -8.32 -14.56
N ARG A 140 -9.36 -9.46 -13.85
CA ARG A 140 -10.44 -10.44 -13.62
C ARG A 140 -11.63 -9.85 -12.87
N MET A 141 -11.37 -8.89 -11.98
CA MET A 141 -12.39 -8.10 -11.27
C MET A 141 -12.99 -6.97 -12.13
N GLY A 142 -12.65 -6.87 -13.42
CA GLY A 142 -13.14 -5.84 -14.35
C GLY A 142 -12.28 -4.58 -14.42
N GLY A 143 -11.10 -4.56 -13.79
CA GLY A 143 -10.15 -3.45 -13.90
C GLY A 143 -9.60 -3.31 -15.32
N GLN A 144 -9.58 -2.08 -15.84
CA GLN A 144 -9.07 -1.78 -17.18
C GLN A 144 -7.61 -1.36 -17.10
N ILE A 145 -6.73 -2.35 -17.21
CA ILE A 145 -5.28 -2.17 -17.06
C ILE A 145 -4.57 -2.84 -18.23
N SER A 146 -3.66 -2.14 -18.87
CA SER A 146 -2.76 -2.69 -19.88
C SER A 146 -1.30 -2.48 -19.48
N LEU A 147 -0.45 -3.47 -19.75
CA LEU A 147 0.97 -3.43 -19.44
C LEU A 147 1.77 -3.19 -20.71
N LYS A 148 2.74 -2.27 -20.62
CA LYS A 148 3.75 -2.08 -21.68
C LYS A 148 5.12 -1.91 -21.02
N GLY A 149 5.97 -2.91 -21.17
CA GLY A 149 7.25 -2.97 -20.46
C GLY A 149 7.03 -2.94 -18.94
N ASN A 150 7.68 -2.03 -18.27
CA ASN A 150 7.59 -1.82 -16.84
C ASN A 150 6.50 -0.79 -16.41
N THR A 151 5.53 -0.51 -17.27
CA THR A 151 4.50 0.50 -17.01
C THR A 151 3.10 -0.10 -17.17
N ALA A 152 2.27 0.06 -16.15
CA ALA A 152 0.84 -0.19 -16.18
C ALA A 152 0.10 1.09 -16.59
N PHE A 153 -0.73 0.99 -17.63
CA PHE A 153 -1.67 2.02 -18.07
C PHE A 153 -3.04 1.65 -17.53
N ILE A 154 -3.62 2.51 -16.71
CA ILE A 154 -4.83 2.22 -15.97
C ILE A 154 -5.90 3.23 -16.36
N GLN A 155 -7.03 2.73 -16.81
CA GLN A 155 -8.26 3.51 -16.98
C GLN A 155 -9.19 3.17 -15.81
N GLY A 156 -9.49 4.15 -14.98
CA GLY A 156 -10.32 3.93 -13.80
C GLY A 156 -11.75 3.59 -14.15
N THR A 157 -12.25 2.47 -13.62
CA THR A 157 -13.65 2.02 -13.78
C THR A 157 -14.52 2.55 -12.66
N LYS A 158 -15.83 2.57 -12.87
CA LYS A 158 -16.77 3.02 -11.82
C LYS A 158 -16.84 2.03 -10.66
N THR A 159 -16.79 0.73 -10.96
CA THR A 159 -16.87 -0.37 -9.99
C THR A 159 -15.99 -1.52 -10.44
N LEU A 160 -15.46 -2.27 -9.49
CA LEU A 160 -14.93 -3.62 -9.71
C LEU A 160 -16.04 -4.64 -9.38
N VAL A 161 -15.91 -5.85 -9.86
CA VAL A 161 -16.83 -6.96 -9.60
C VAL A 161 -16.10 -8.01 -8.79
N GLY A 162 -16.76 -8.53 -7.76
CA GLY A 162 -16.24 -9.62 -6.94
C GLY A 162 -15.93 -10.85 -7.79
N ALA A 163 -14.79 -11.48 -7.50
CA ALA A 163 -14.32 -12.66 -8.21
C ALA A 163 -13.40 -13.50 -7.32
N PRO A 164 -13.25 -14.80 -7.61
CA PRO A 164 -12.16 -15.58 -7.05
C PRO A 164 -10.83 -15.12 -7.66
N VAL A 165 -9.89 -14.69 -6.81
CA VAL A 165 -8.56 -14.17 -7.18
C VAL A 165 -7.47 -14.84 -6.35
N MET A 166 -6.25 -14.82 -6.84
CA MET A 166 -5.14 -15.51 -6.22
C MET A 166 -4.06 -14.55 -5.73
N ALA A 167 -3.73 -14.63 -4.47
CA ALA A 167 -2.57 -13.96 -3.90
C ALA A 167 -1.28 -14.56 -4.47
N THR A 168 -0.42 -13.72 -5.05
CA THR A 168 0.84 -14.14 -5.68
C THR A 168 2.07 -13.78 -4.87
N ASP A 169 2.01 -12.71 -4.12
CA ASP A 169 3.02 -12.23 -3.18
C ASP A 169 2.39 -11.32 -2.12
N LEU A 170 3.17 -10.90 -1.13
CA LEU A 170 2.71 -10.09 0.00
C LEU A 170 2.00 -8.79 -0.42
N ARG A 171 2.57 -8.02 -1.36
CA ARG A 171 2.05 -6.70 -1.74
C ARG A 171 0.90 -6.80 -2.74
N ALA A 172 1.00 -7.74 -3.68
CA ALA A 172 -0.10 -8.11 -4.57
C ALA A 172 -1.32 -8.53 -3.74
N SER A 173 -1.13 -9.38 -2.74
CA SER A 173 -2.21 -9.84 -1.86
C SER A 173 -2.93 -8.69 -1.16
N ALA A 174 -2.18 -7.75 -0.57
CA ALA A 174 -2.76 -6.56 0.06
C ALA A 174 -3.58 -5.72 -0.93
N SER A 175 -3.10 -5.57 -2.17
CA SER A 175 -3.84 -4.83 -3.21
C SER A 175 -5.16 -5.50 -3.60
N LEU A 176 -5.20 -6.84 -3.59
CA LEU A 176 -6.43 -7.60 -3.87
C LEU A 176 -7.45 -7.48 -2.72
N VAL A 177 -6.98 -7.43 -1.46
CA VAL A 177 -7.87 -7.10 -0.33
C VAL A 177 -8.49 -5.73 -0.54
N LEU A 178 -7.69 -4.70 -0.87
CA LEU A 178 -8.20 -3.36 -1.13
C LEU A 178 -9.19 -3.32 -2.31
N ALA A 179 -8.92 -4.06 -3.38
CA ALA A 179 -9.82 -4.19 -4.52
C ALA A 179 -11.14 -4.86 -4.13
N GLY A 180 -11.08 -5.90 -3.29
CA GLY A 180 -12.27 -6.61 -2.75
C GLY A 180 -13.16 -5.70 -1.92
N LEU A 181 -12.58 -4.79 -1.09
CA LEU A 181 -13.35 -3.86 -0.26
C LEU A 181 -14.26 -2.90 -1.07
N VAL A 182 -13.96 -2.68 -2.35
CA VAL A 182 -14.69 -1.75 -3.23
C VAL A 182 -15.39 -2.46 -4.40
N ALA A 183 -15.26 -3.77 -4.48
CA ALA A 183 -15.93 -4.56 -5.51
C ALA A 183 -17.42 -4.76 -5.19
N SER A 184 -18.23 -4.93 -6.21
CA SER A 184 -19.63 -5.32 -6.08
C SER A 184 -19.72 -6.85 -6.06
N GLY A 185 -20.31 -7.42 -5.02
CA GLY A 185 -20.37 -8.86 -4.78
C GLY A 185 -19.13 -9.38 -4.05
N ASP A 186 -19.06 -10.70 -3.86
CA ASP A 186 -18.06 -11.35 -3.03
C ASP A 186 -16.75 -11.54 -3.77
N THR A 187 -15.63 -11.25 -3.10
CA THR A 187 -14.28 -11.53 -3.59
C THR A 187 -13.63 -12.55 -2.68
N THR A 188 -13.29 -13.71 -3.24
CA THR A 188 -12.52 -14.74 -2.53
C THR A 188 -11.05 -14.64 -2.91
N ILE A 189 -10.18 -14.54 -1.91
CA ILE A 189 -8.73 -14.43 -2.13
C ILE A 189 -8.07 -15.72 -1.64
N ASP A 190 -7.53 -16.49 -2.57
CA ASP A 190 -6.79 -17.71 -2.27
C ASP A 190 -5.32 -17.41 -1.92
N ARG A 191 -4.65 -18.36 -1.26
CA ARG A 191 -3.23 -18.30 -0.85
C ARG A 191 -2.92 -17.14 0.10
N ILE A 192 -3.80 -16.87 1.04
CA ILE A 192 -3.68 -15.74 1.98
C ILE A 192 -2.45 -15.82 2.90
N TYR A 193 -1.75 -16.97 2.97
CA TYR A 193 -0.48 -17.08 3.69
C TYR A 193 0.57 -16.06 3.21
N HIS A 194 0.44 -15.54 1.99
CA HIS A 194 1.28 -14.43 1.54
C HIS A 194 1.01 -13.13 2.30
N ILE A 195 -0.25 -12.86 2.66
CA ILE A 195 -0.65 -11.68 3.44
C ILE A 195 -0.12 -11.79 4.87
N ASP A 196 -0.20 -12.97 5.47
CA ASP A 196 0.18 -13.22 6.87
C ASP A 196 1.67 -12.95 7.16
N ARG A 197 2.49 -12.88 6.13
CA ARG A 197 3.93 -12.56 6.25
C ARG A 197 4.21 -11.11 6.62
N GLY A 198 3.27 -10.19 6.46
CA GLY A 198 3.50 -8.77 6.73
C GLY A 198 2.27 -7.98 7.16
N TYR A 199 1.13 -8.65 7.33
CA TYR A 199 -0.09 -8.02 7.85
C TYR A 199 -0.68 -8.92 8.93
N GLU A 200 -0.48 -8.53 10.17
CA GLU A 200 -1.05 -9.25 11.29
C GLU A 200 -2.57 -9.10 11.31
N ARG A 201 -3.31 -10.20 11.08
CA ARG A 201 -4.79 -10.26 11.15
C ARG A 201 -5.48 -9.09 10.44
N ILE A 202 -5.11 -8.88 9.17
CA ILE A 202 -5.63 -7.75 8.39
C ILE A 202 -7.16 -7.75 8.34
N GLU A 203 -7.78 -8.94 8.26
CA GLU A 203 -9.23 -9.12 8.25
C GLU A 203 -9.88 -8.63 9.55
N GLU A 204 -9.28 -8.92 10.72
CA GLU A 204 -9.81 -8.47 12.01
C GLU A 204 -9.71 -6.94 12.14
N LYS A 205 -8.56 -6.37 11.77
CA LYS A 205 -8.34 -4.91 11.81
C LYS A 205 -9.29 -4.16 10.87
N LEU A 206 -9.48 -4.66 9.64
CA LEU A 206 -10.41 -4.08 8.68
C LEU A 206 -11.87 -4.21 9.14
N LYS A 207 -12.25 -5.35 9.74
CA LYS A 207 -13.58 -5.57 10.31
C LYS A 207 -13.89 -4.59 11.45
N LEU A 208 -12.91 -4.30 12.31
CA LEU A 208 -13.05 -3.27 13.35
C LEU A 208 -13.22 -1.85 12.78
N LEU A 209 -12.75 -1.60 11.56
CA LEU A 209 -12.96 -0.35 10.82
C LEU A 209 -14.27 -0.34 10.02
N GLY A 210 -15.06 -1.41 10.07
CA GLY A 210 -16.38 -1.50 9.43
C GLY A 210 -16.42 -2.22 8.09
N ALA A 211 -15.32 -2.89 7.69
CA ALA A 211 -15.32 -3.72 6.50
C ALA A 211 -16.10 -5.03 6.72
N ASP A 212 -16.80 -5.48 5.68
CA ASP A 212 -17.36 -6.83 5.62
C ASP A 212 -16.33 -7.76 5.01
N ILE A 213 -15.60 -8.43 5.88
CA ILE A 213 -14.47 -9.30 5.53
C ILE A 213 -14.35 -10.41 6.56
N GLU A 214 -14.05 -11.62 6.12
CA GLU A 214 -13.81 -12.75 6.98
C GLU A 214 -12.73 -13.68 6.44
N ARG A 215 -12.11 -14.43 7.34
CA ARG A 215 -11.20 -15.52 6.99
C ARG A 215 -12.00 -16.80 6.92
N ILE A 216 -11.99 -17.45 5.78
CA ILE A 216 -12.58 -18.77 5.58
C ILE A 216 -11.48 -19.84 5.61
N SER A 217 -11.78 -20.99 6.18
CA SER A 217 -10.87 -22.14 6.32
C SER A 217 -10.85 -23.00 5.06
#